data_10f072d16c6c1d6e0029de00eaefabde
#
_entry.id   10f072d16c6c1d6e0029de00eaefabde
#
_cell.length_a   1.000
_cell.length_b   1.000
_cell.length_c   1.000
_cell.angle_alpha   90.00
_cell.angle_beta   90.00
_cell.angle_gamma   90.00
#
_symmetry.space_group_name_H-M   'P 1'
#
loop_
_entity.id
_entity.type
_entity.pdbx_description
1 polymer ?
#
loop_
_entity_poly.entity_id
_entity_poly.type
_entity_poly.pdbx_seq_one_letter_code
_entity_poly.pdbx_strand_id
1 'polypeptide(L)'
;MVEKQRLLDKSIEAFILGLEIYNKPTIKYRVEGFSFFVVNAWELMLKAELINQNKSIYYRNKPDRTLSIDKVIETVFPDKHGSLRKNLEQIIELRNTSTHYITEDYEYIYAPLFQACVINFVNKIKEFHSIDITRYIAQNFLTLSVRLEFLSTNEINAKYSAQMAKKILSDREKISTAIDAGNSAFAIPLQTKLYITKDKNTADLQVSVTKDADVQAGIIREVKDPHQLFPHTTSTVVKLVNKRLKIDGILITKKTGTLEKKTQFTKNDFQLVLQFYGVKNNKELCYHYVLGNRYSYAAIIVDKIVDLIKKDPDNFVQNLKDGIKKR
;
A
#
# COMPACT_ATOMS: atom_id res chain seq x y z
N MET A 1 -34.82 -26.19 -8.65
CA MET A 1 -34.89 -25.21 -7.54
C MET A 1 -34.19 -25.70 -6.27
N VAL A 2 -34.48 -26.92 -5.80
CA VAL A 2 -33.90 -27.47 -4.55
C VAL A 2 -32.37 -27.58 -4.58
N GLU A 3 -31.80 -28.07 -5.69
CA GLU A 3 -30.35 -28.25 -5.82
C GLU A 3 -29.60 -26.90 -5.80
N LYS A 4 -30.08 -25.90 -6.54
CA LYS A 4 -29.52 -24.54 -6.53
C LYS A 4 -29.50 -23.97 -5.13
N GLN A 5 -30.60 -24.05 -4.36
CA GLN A 5 -30.67 -23.52 -3.01
C GLN A 5 -29.68 -24.20 -2.07
N ARG A 6 -29.58 -25.53 -2.14
CA ARG A 6 -28.57 -26.27 -1.34
C ARG A 6 -27.13 -25.85 -1.64
N LEU A 7 -26.81 -25.58 -2.92
CA LEU A 7 -25.51 -25.08 -3.29
C LEU A 7 -25.24 -23.69 -2.68
N LEU A 8 -26.23 -22.79 -2.70
CA LEU A 8 -26.14 -21.47 -2.12
C LEU A 8 -25.99 -21.50 -0.60
N ASP A 9 -26.79 -22.27 0.09
CA ASP A 9 -26.72 -22.44 1.55
C ASP A 9 -25.34 -22.94 1.97
N LYS A 10 -24.82 -23.97 1.32
CA LYS A 10 -23.48 -24.50 1.57
C LYS A 10 -22.37 -23.52 1.18
N SER A 11 -22.58 -22.72 0.12
CA SER A 11 -21.64 -21.68 -0.27
C SER A 11 -21.50 -20.62 0.81
N ILE A 12 -22.62 -20.16 1.38
CA ILE A 12 -22.64 -19.16 2.45
C ILE A 12 -21.95 -19.72 3.70
N GLU A 13 -22.27 -20.94 4.10
CA GLU A 13 -21.62 -21.60 5.25
C GLU A 13 -20.12 -21.73 5.06
N ALA A 14 -19.67 -22.17 3.88
CA ALA A 14 -18.24 -22.28 3.57
C ALA A 14 -17.56 -20.90 3.59
N PHE A 15 -18.21 -19.87 3.07
CA PHE A 15 -17.69 -18.50 3.09
C PHE A 15 -17.50 -17.99 4.53
N ILE A 16 -18.53 -18.14 5.37
CA ILE A 16 -18.49 -17.74 6.78
C ILE A 16 -17.39 -18.50 7.52
N LEU A 17 -17.31 -19.82 7.33
CA LEU A 17 -16.29 -20.65 7.98
C LEU A 17 -14.87 -20.21 7.56
N GLY A 18 -14.67 -19.89 6.28
CA GLY A 18 -13.40 -19.35 5.81
C GLY A 18 -13.01 -18.07 6.54
N LEU A 19 -13.94 -17.10 6.65
CA LEU A 19 -13.71 -15.84 7.37
C LEU A 19 -13.46 -16.06 8.87
N GLU A 20 -14.22 -16.92 9.52
CA GLU A 20 -14.06 -17.25 10.92
C GLU A 20 -12.66 -17.84 11.21
N ILE A 21 -12.20 -18.77 10.37
CA ILE A 21 -10.87 -19.36 10.50
C ILE A 21 -9.79 -18.30 10.29
N TYR A 22 -9.93 -17.45 9.26
CA TYR A 22 -8.94 -16.40 8.98
C TYR A 22 -8.77 -15.45 10.15
N ASN A 23 -9.87 -15.07 10.80
CA ASN A 23 -9.89 -14.13 11.90
C ASN A 23 -9.54 -14.74 13.28
N LYS A 24 -9.14 -16.01 13.33
CA LYS A 24 -8.66 -16.67 14.56
C LYS A 24 -7.12 -16.65 14.63
N PRO A 25 -6.50 -15.69 15.28
CA PRO A 25 -5.03 -15.57 15.31
C PRO A 25 -4.31 -16.74 15.97
N THR A 26 -5.02 -17.53 16.78
CA THR A 26 -4.48 -18.74 17.43
C THR A 26 -4.39 -19.94 16.50
N ILE A 27 -5.06 -19.90 15.33
CA ILE A 27 -5.00 -20.97 14.32
C ILE A 27 -3.84 -20.67 13.36
N LYS A 28 -2.76 -21.42 13.47
CA LYS A 28 -1.60 -21.27 12.56
C LYS A 28 -1.95 -21.58 11.09
N TYR A 29 -2.86 -22.53 10.87
CA TYR A 29 -3.32 -22.98 9.57
C TYR A 29 -4.46 -22.12 8.98
N ARG A 30 -4.58 -20.87 9.42
CA ARG A 30 -5.73 -20.01 9.07
C ARG A 30 -5.76 -19.56 7.60
N VAL A 31 -4.59 -19.30 7.00
CA VAL A 31 -4.48 -18.89 5.60
C VAL A 31 -4.91 -19.99 4.66
N GLU A 32 -4.47 -21.22 4.94
CA GLU A 32 -4.82 -22.41 4.17
C GLU A 32 -6.29 -22.77 4.36
N GLY A 33 -6.74 -22.77 5.62
CA GLY A 33 -8.15 -22.99 5.94
C GLY A 33 -9.05 -21.99 5.23
N PHE A 34 -8.71 -20.71 5.27
CA PHE A 34 -9.40 -19.66 4.53
C PHE A 34 -9.43 -19.97 3.03
N SER A 35 -8.25 -20.19 2.42
CA SER A 35 -8.16 -20.43 0.97
C SER A 35 -8.97 -21.66 0.54
N PHE A 36 -8.96 -22.73 1.33
CA PHE A 36 -9.76 -23.92 1.09
C PHE A 36 -11.27 -23.62 1.10
N PHE A 37 -11.76 -22.99 2.17
CA PHE A 37 -13.18 -22.75 2.33
C PHE A 37 -13.71 -21.66 1.41
N VAL A 38 -12.94 -20.59 1.15
CA VAL A 38 -13.39 -19.53 0.22
C VAL A 38 -13.43 -20.02 -1.23
N VAL A 39 -12.48 -20.85 -1.64
CA VAL A 39 -12.53 -21.47 -3.00
C VAL A 39 -13.73 -22.39 -3.12
N ASN A 40 -14.03 -23.19 -2.09
CA ASN A 40 -15.23 -24.03 -2.08
C ASN A 40 -16.52 -23.18 -2.12
N ALA A 41 -16.57 -22.08 -1.37
CA ALA A 41 -17.69 -21.15 -1.41
C ALA A 41 -17.93 -20.60 -2.82
N TRP A 42 -16.88 -20.15 -3.49
CA TRP A 42 -16.94 -19.69 -4.87
C TRP A 42 -17.40 -20.78 -5.83
N GLU A 43 -16.85 -21.99 -5.70
CA GLU A 43 -17.24 -23.13 -6.56
C GLU A 43 -18.73 -23.42 -6.47
N LEU A 44 -19.27 -23.49 -5.25
CA LEU A 44 -20.70 -23.78 -5.02
C LEU A 44 -21.59 -22.63 -5.53
N MET A 45 -21.23 -21.37 -5.27
CA MET A 45 -21.98 -20.21 -5.75
C MET A 45 -22.00 -20.14 -7.28
N LEU A 46 -20.87 -20.34 -7.94
CA LEU A 46 -20.79 -20.33 -9.39
C LEU A 46 -21.50 -21.52 -10.05
N LYS A 47 -21.50 -22.68 -9.42
CA LYS A 47 -22.34 -23.81 -9.87
C LYS A 47 -23.82 -23.47 -9.76
N ALA A 48 -24.26 -22.82 -8.70
CA ALA A 48 -25.63 -22.32 -8.59
C ALA A 48 -25.97 -21.31 -9.69
N GLU A 49 -25.00 -20.49 -10.12
CA GLU A 49 -25.17 -19.55 -11.23
C GLU A 49 -25.25 -20.27 -12.58
N LEU A 50 -24.49 -21.34 -12.81
CA LEU A 50 -24.64 -22.16 -14.01
C LEU A 50 -26.04 -22.74 -14.10
N ILE A 51 -26.61 -23.26 -13.00
CA ILE A 51 -28.01 -23.75 -12.95
C ILE A 51 -28.97 -22.59 -13.27
N ASN A 52 -28.71 -21.38 -12.73
CA ASN A 52 -29.52 -20.20 -13.02
C ASN A 52 -29.51 -19.83 -14.51
N GLN A 53 -28.40 -20.08 -15.20
CA GLN A 53 -28.23 -19.90 -16.63
C GLN A 53 -28.71 -21.10 -17.45
N ASN A 54 -29.40 -22.08 -16.87
CA ASN A 54 -29.82 -23.34 -17.49
C ASN A 54 -28.66 -24.17 -18.09
N LYS A 55 -27.45 -24.05 -17.49
CA LYS A 55 -26.27 -24.83 -17.86
C LYS A 55 -26.08 -26.00 -16.90
N SER A 56 -25.57 -27.13 -17.43
CA SER A 56 -25.23 -28.30 -16.61
C SER A 56 -24.00 -28.01 -15.73
N ILE A 57 -24.04 -28.44 -14.48
CA ILE A 57 -22.92 -28.46 -13.57
C ILE A 57 -22.10 -29.74 -13.61
N TYR A 58 -22.50 -30.70 -14.46
CA TYR A 58 -21.88 -32.01 -14.62
C TYR A 58 -21.10 -32.12 -15.93
N TYR A 59 -20.04 -32.91 -15.92
CA TYR A 59 -19.33 -33.22 -17.15
C TYR A 59 -20.21 -34.04 -18.10
N ARG A 60 -20.24 -33.67 -19.39
CA ARG A 60 -21.03 -34.33 -20.42
C ARG A 60 -20.73 -35.84 -20.52
N ASN A 61 -19.44 -36.20 -20.35
CA ASN A 61 -18.97 -37.59 -20.50
C ASN A 61 -18.84 -38.33 -19.14
N LYS A 62 -19.15 -37.69 -18.02
CA LYS A 62 -19.10 -38.24 -16.65
C LYS A 62 -20.20 -37.57 -15.82
N PRO A 63 -21.45 -38.02 -15.99
CA PRO A 63 -22.64 -37.40 -15.38
C PRO A 63 -22.69 -37.53 -13.85
N ASP A 64 -21.88 -38.40 -13.27
CA ASP A 64 -21.68 -38.60 -11.84
C ASP A 64 -20.69 -37.59 -11.23
N ARG A 65 -19.98 -36.83 -12.08
CA ARG A 65 -18.95 -35.90 -11.64
C ARG A 65 -19.31 -34.46 -12.01
N THR A 66 -19.28 -33.58 -11.02
CA THR A 66 -19.47 -32.14 -11.22
C THR A 66 -18.23 -31.48 -11.83
N LEU A 67 -18.41 -30.35 -12.53
CA LEU A 67 -17.34 -29.54 -13.11
C LEU A 67 -16.37 -29.10 -12.02
N SER A 68 -15.07 -29.07 -12.34
CA SER A 68 -14.03 -28.47 -11.48
C SER A 68 -14.21 -26.96 -11.40
N ILE A 69 -13.68 -26.35 -10.35
CA ILE A 69 -13.72 -24.90 -10.15
C ILE A 69 -13.13 -24.14 -11.35
N ASP A 70 -12.03 -24.62 -11.93
CA ASP A 70 -11.40 -24.00 -13.09
C ASP A 70 -12.37 -23.94 -14.28
N LYS A 71 -13.06 -25.04 -14.53
CA LYS A 71 -14.04 -25.13 -15.64
C LYS A 71 -15.26 -24.26 -15.42
N VAL A 72 -15.70 -24.15 -14.16
CA VAL A 72 -16.80 -23.28 -13.76
C VAL A 72 -16.41 -21.81 -13.95
N ILE A 73 -15.20 -21.41 -13.51
CA ILE A 73 -14.67 -20.05 -13.69
C ILE A 73 -14.56 -19.69 -15.18
N GLU A 74 -14.00 -20.57 -16.00
CA GLU A 74 -13.92 -20.35 -17.45
C GLU A 74 -15.29 -20.10 -18.10
N THR A 75 -16.33 -20.79 -17.58
CA THR A 75 -17.66 -20.69 -18.16
C THR A 75 -18.40 -19.44 -17.70
N VAL A 76 -18.24 -19.02 -16.46
CA VAL A 76 -18.92 -17.85 -15.88
C VAL A 76 -18.15 -16.56 -16.17
N PHE A 77 -16.82 -16.61 -16.15
CA PHE A 77 -15.91 -15.50 -16.41
C PHE A 77 -15.01 -15.80 -17.62
N PRO A 78 -15.53 -15.69 -18.86
CA PRO A 78 -14.78 -16.09 -20.06
C PRO A 78 -13.57 -15.18 -20.36
N ASP A 79 -13.58 -13.94 -19.90
CA ASP A 79 -12.46 -13.02 -20.07
C ASP A 79 -11.26 -13.46 -19.22
N LYS A 80 -10.24 -14.01 -19.87
CA LYS A 80 -8.98 -14.44 -19.23
C LYS A 80 -8.17 -13.29 -18.63
N HIS A 81 -8.40 -12.07 -19.05
CA HIS A 81 -7.70 -10.88 -18.58
C HIS A 81 -8.48 -10.16 -17.47
N GLY A 82 -9.71 -10.57 -17.20
CA GLY A 82 -10.55 -10.00 -16.17
C GLY A 82 -9.91 -10.10 -14.77
N SER A 83 -9.88 -8.99 -14.05
CA SER A 83 -9.20 -8.88 -12.76
C SER A 83 -9.77 -9.81 -11.69
N LEU A 84 -11.10 -9.98 -11.66
CA LEU A 84 -11.77 -10.91 -10.75
C LEU A 84 -11.36 -12.36 -11.05
N ARG A 85 -11.34 -12.76 -12.33
CA ARG A 85 -10.91 -14.09 -12.72
C ARG A 85 -9.46 -14.36 -12.31
N LYS A 86 -8.56 -13.42 -12.56
CA LYS A 86 -7.14 -13.50 -12.12
C LYS A 86 -7.01 -13.60 -10.60
N ASN A 87 -7.84 -12.86 -9.85
CA ASN A 87 -7.87 -12.98 -8.39
C ASN A 87 -8.23 -14.40 -7.96
N LEU A 88 -9.30 -14.98 -8.52
CA LEU A 88 -9.71 -16.34 -8.19
C LEU A 88 -8.66 -17.39 -8.59
N GLU A 89 -8.09 -17.29 -9.79
CA GLU A 89 -7.03 -18.18 -10.25
C GLU A 89 -5.80 -18.13 -9.32
N GLN A 90 -5.43 -16.94 -8.83
CA GLN A 90 -4.33 -16.79 -7.87
C GLN A 90 -4.64 -17.39 -6.50
N ILE A 91 -5.88 -17.26 -6.00
CA ILE A 91 -6.31 -17.88 -4.74
C ILE A 91 -6.36 -19.42 -4.88
N ILE A 92 -6.81 -19.94 -6.01
CA ILE A 92 -6.81 -21.39 -6.30
C ILE A 92 -5.37 -21.92 -6.35
N GLU A 93 -4.48 -21.21 -7.01
CA GLU A 93 -3.05 -21.55 -7.06
C GLU A 93 -2.45 -21.58 -5.65
N LEU A 94 -2.76 -20.57 -4.83
CA LEU A 94 -2.32 -20.52 -3.44
C LEU A 94 -2.84 -21.73 -2.66
N ARG A 95 -4.15 -22.06 -2.74
CA ARG A 95 -4.72 -23.24 -2.10
C ARG A 95 -3.98 -24.53 -2.50
N ASN A 96 -3.72 -24.70 -3.79
CA ASN A 96 -3.07 -25.90 -4.30
C ASN A 96 -1.60 -26.01 -3.87
N THR A 97 -0.93 -24.89 -3.69
CA THR A 97 0.49 -24.82 -3.31
C THR A 97 0.67 -24.86 -1.79
N SER A 98 -0.23 -24.23 -1.03
CA SER A 98 -0.11 -24.05 0.41
C SER A 98 -0.26 -25.33 1.22
N THR A 99 -0.91 -26.36 0.68
CA THR A 99 -0.98 -27.68 1.33
C THR A 99 0.39 -28.34 1.52
N HIS A 100 1.43 -27.87 0.83
CA HIS A 100 2.77 -28.47 0.86
C HIS A 100 3.86 -27.55 1.38
N TYR A 101 3.65 -26.24 1.45
CA TYR A 101 4.67 -25.25 1.80
C TYR A 101 4.03 -24.04 2.49
N ILE A 102 3.91 -24.09 3.82
CA ILE A 102 3.26 -23.02 4.56
C ILE A 102 4.23 -22.28 5.45
N THR A 103 4.02 -20.98 5.50
CA THR A 103 4.73 -20.11 6.42
C THR A 103 3.83 -18.97 6.87
N GLU A 104 3.96 -18.61 8.14
CA GLU A 104 3.23 -17.53 8.82
C GLU A 104 3.36 -16.16 8.11
N ASP A 105 4.39 -16.02 7.26
CA ASP A 105 4.69 -14.75 6.56
C ASP A 105 3.89 -14.55 5.25
N TYR A 106 3.24 -15.59 4.74
CA TYR A 106 2.41 -15.51 3.53
C TYR A 106 1.21 -14.57 3.71
N GLU A 107 0.68 -14.48 4.91
CA GLU A 107 -0.53 -13.73 5.18
C GLU A 107 -0.40 -12.26 4.77
N TYR A 108 0.71 -11.60 5.13
CA TYR A 108 0.92 -10.18 4.82
C TYR A 108 1.00 -9.90 3.31
N ILE A 109 1.53 -10.84 2.55
CA ILE A 109 1.69 -10.69 1.10
C ILE A 109 0.37 -10.92 0.39
N TYR A 110 -0.40 -11.93 0.83
CA TYR A 110 -1.62 -12.33 0.15
C TYR A 110 -2.90 -11.72 0.73
N ALA A 111 -2.85 -11.06 1.90
CA ALA A 111 -4.00 -10.39 2.50
C ALA A 111 -4.74 -9.43 1.55
N PRO A 112 -4.08 -8.63 0.69
CA PRO A 112 -4.76 -7.81 -0.32
C PRO A 112 -5.55 -8.63 -1.34
N LEU A 113 -5.06 -9.81 -1.74
CA LEU A 113 -5.80 -10.73 -2.62
C LEU A 113 -7.00 -11.33 -1.92
N PHE A 114 -6.85 -11.73 -0.65
CA PHE A 114 -7.94 -12.27 0.16
C PHE A 114 -9.03 -11.23 0.35
N GLN A 115 -8.67 -9.98 0.64
CA GLN A 115 -9.63 -8.90 0.80
C GLN A 115 -10.42 -8.65 -0.49
N ALA A 116 -9.75 -8.62 -1.64
CA ALA A 116 -10.41 -8.50 -2.94
C ALA A 116 -11.34 -9.69 -3.21
N CYS A 117 -10.89 -10.93 -2.91
CA CYS A 117 -11.67 -12.13 -3.08
C CYS A 117 -12.97 -12.12 -2.26
N VAL A 118 -12.88 -11.67 -1.00
CA VAL A 118 -14.04 -11.53 -0.10
C VAL A 118 -15.04 -10.51 -0.65
N ILE A 119 -14.59 -9.32 -1.02
CA ILE A 119 -15.48 -8.27 -1.56
C ILE A 119 -16.08 -8.69 -2.89
N ASN A 120 -15.30 -9.33 -3.76
CA ASN A 120 -15.80 -9.87 -5.02
C ASN A 120 -16.90 -10.93 -4.79
N PHE A 121 -16.72 -11.82 -3.81
CA PHE A 121 -17.73 -12.81 -3.45
C PHE A 121 -19.03 -12.16 -2.99
N VAL A 122 -18.94 -11.21 -2.05
CA VAL A 122 -20.10 -10.46 -1.52
C VAL A 122 -20.87 -9.76 -2.65
N ASN A 123 -20.14 -9.13 -3.57
CA ASN A 123 -20.75 -8.44 -4.71
C ASN A 123 -21.40 -9.42 -5.69
N LYS A 124 -20.73 -10.54 -6.01
CA LYS A 124 -21.24 -11.51 -6.99
C LYS A 124 -22.39 -12.36 -6.49
N ILE A 125 -22.40 -12.76 -5.22
CA ILE A 125 -23.55 -13.46 -4.65
C ILE A 125 -24.79 -12.59 -4.61
N LYS A 126 -24.63 -11.28 -4.37
CA LYS A 126 -25.72 -10.32 -4.46
C LYS A 126 -26.19 -10.10 -5.89
N GLU A 127 -25.25 -9.96 -6.83
CA GLU A 127 -25.55 -9.76 -8.27
C GLU A 127 -26.27 -10.97 -8.87
N PHE A 128 -25.77 -12.18 -8.65
CA PHE A 128 -26.27 -13.40 -9.30
C PHE A 128 -27.50 -13.99 -8.61
N HIS A 129 -27.58 -13.85 -7.29
CA HIS A 129 -28.57 -14.57 -6.49
C HIS A 129 -29.41 -13.68 -5.57
N SER A 130 -29.19 -12.32 -5.60
CA SER A 130 -29.89 -11.35 -4.75
C SER A 130 -29.74 -11.62 -3.24
N ILE A 131 -28.65 -12.29 -2.84
CA ILE A 131 -28.35 -12.60 -1.44
C ILE A 131 -27.45 -11.53 -0.85
N ASP A 132 -27.89 -10.95 0.27
CA ASP A 132 -27.10 -10.01 1.05
C ASP A 132 -26.39 -10.75 2.19
N ILE A 133 -25.08 -10.93 2.04
CA ILE A 133 -24.25 -11.67 2.99
C ILE A 133 -24.16 -10.98 4.36
N THR A 134 -24.41 -9.67 4.41
CA THR A 134 -24.37 -8.90 5.68
C THR A 134 -25.48 -9.30 6.66
N ARG A 135 -26.49 -10.05 6.20
CA ARG A 135 -27.52 -10.65 7.07
C ARG A 135 -27.02 -11.85 7.87
N TYR A 136 -25.92 -12.46 7.42
CA TYR A 136 -25.35 -13.66 8.02
C TYR A 136 -24.11 -13.37 8.84
N ILE A 137 -23.42 -12.27 8.55
CA ILE A 137 -22.14 -11.92 9.17
C ILE A 137 -22.05 -10.41 9.40
N ALA A 138 -21.47 -10.00 10.53
CA ALA A 138 -21.24 -8.58 10.79
C ALA A 138 -20.32 -7.96 9.75
N GLN A 139 -20.57 -6.69 9.40
CA GLN A 139 -19.85 -5.98 8.33
C GLN A 139 -18.37 -5.70 8.66
N ASN A 140 -18.04 -5.65 9.94
CA ASN A 140 -16.71 -5.26 10.42
C ASN A 140 -16.01 -6.45 11.06
N PHE A 141 -15.02 -7.01 10.34
CA PHE A 141 -14.03 -7.93 10.89
C PHE A 141 -12.74 -7.15 11.14
N LEU A 142 -12.51 -6.79 12.40
CA LEU A 142 -11.27 -6.16 12.81
C LEU A 142 -10.26 -7.24 13.22
N THR A 143 -9.28 -7.49 12.37
CA THR A 143 -8.08 -8.25 12.78
C THR A 143 -7.06 -7.25 13.29
N LEU A 144 -6.77 -7.26 14.59
CA LEU A 144 -5.70 -6.47 15.19
C LEU A 144 -4.37 -7.16 14.88
N SER A 145 -3.43 -6.43 14.29
CA SER A 145 -2.10 -6.92 14.00
C SER A 145 -1.17 -6.73 15.20
N VAL A 146 -0.52 -7.82 15.63
CA VAL A 146 0.46 -7.80 16.74
C VAL A 146 1.84 -7.34 16.23
N ARG A 147 2.12 -7.48 14.94
CA ARG A 147 3.37 -7.06 14.30
C ARG A 147 3.06 -6.34 12.98
N LEU A 148 3.70 -5.20 12.78
CA LEU A 148 3.51 -4.35 11.59
C LEU A 148 4.67 -4.42 10.60
N GLU A 149 5.68 -5.22 10.86
CA GLU A 149 6.86 -5.32 10.02
C GLU A 149 6.68 -6.39 8.93
N PHE A 150 6.98 -6.01 7.70
CA PHE A 150 7.03 -6.91 6.56
C PHE A 150 8.44 -7.51 6.43
N LEU A 151 8.53 -8.78 6.03
CA LEU A 151 9.81 -9.37 5.70
C LEU A 151 10.45 -8.63 4.52
N SER A 152 11.70 -8.26 4.68
CA SER A 152 12.53 -7.73 3.61
C SER A 152 12.84 -8.80 2.56
N THR A 153 13.26 -8.39 1.37
CA THR A 153 13.69 -9.31 0.31
C THR A 153 14.80 -10.25 0.79
N ASN A 154 15.73 -9.74 1.60
CA ASN A 154 16.85 -10.53 2.14
C ASN A 154 16.37 -11.60 3.13
N GLU A 155 15.41 -11.27 4.00
CA GLU A 155 14.82 -12.23 4.94
C GLU A 155 14.02 -13.30 4.22
N ILE A 156 13.29 -12.97 3.17
CA ILE A 156 12.58 -13.93 2.31
C ILE A 156 13.60 -14.90 1.66
N ASN A 157 14.68 -14.38 1.09
CA ASN A 157 15.70 -15.20 0.48
C ASN A 157 16.47 -16.08 1.48
N ALA A 158 16.63 -15.62 2.73
CA ALA A 158 17.29 -16.38 3.79
C ALA A 158 16.40 -17.49 4.37
N LYS A 159 15.09 -17.25 4.42
CA LYS A 159 14.11 -18.13 5.09
C LYS A 159 13.60 -19.25 4.17
N TYR A 160 13.53 -19.01 2.86
CA TYR A 160 12.89 -19.90 1.90
C TYR A 160 13.86 -20.47 0.87
N SER A 161 13.52 -21.61 0.25
CA SER A 161 14.26 -22.12 -0.90
C SER A 161 14.27 -21.09 -2.04
N ALA A 162 15.29 -21.08 -2.87
CA ALA A 162 15.46 -20.13 -3.97
C ALA A 162 14.22 -20.09 -4.91
N GLN A 163 13.62 -21.26 -5.17
CA GLN A 163 12.43 -21.36 -6.01
C GLN A 163 11.20 -20.71 -5.33
N MET A 164 11.01 -20.94 -4.03
CA MET A 164 9.92 -20.40 -3.26
C MET A 164 10.09 -18.89 -3.04
N ALA A 165 11.30 -18.44 -2.69
CA ALA A 165 11.61 -17.02 -2.53
C ALA A 165 11.30 -16.24 -3.82
N LYS A 166 11.70 -16.78 -4.99
CA LYS A 166 11.39 -16.19 -6.29
C LYS A 166 9.89 -16.08 -6.54
N LYS A 167 9.13 -17.11 -6.20
CA LYS A 167 7.65 -17.10 -6.33
C LYS A 167 7.04 -16.02 -5.44
N ILE A 168 7.39 -15.99 -4.16
CA ILE A 168 6.88 -15.01 -3.19
C ILE A 168 7.16 -13.57 -3.64
N LEU A 169 8.39 -13.29 -4.09
CA LEU A 169 8.78 -11.97 -4.54
C LEU A 169 8.05 -11.56 -5.82
N SER A 170 7.88 -12.50 -6.77
CA SER A 170 7.10 -12.25 -7.99
C SER A 170 5.62 -11.95 -7.69
N ASP A 171 5.01 -12.71 -6.80
CA ASP A 171 3.61 -12.49 -6.42
C ASP A 171 3.43 -11.17 -5.67
N ARG A 172 4.37 -10.82 -4.77
CA ARG A 172 4.39 -9.51 -4.10
C ARG A 172 4.48 -8.35 -5.09
N GLU A 173 5.30 -8.47 -6.13
CA GLU A 173 5.42 -7.45 -7.19
C GLU A 173 4.12 -7.31 -7.99
N LYS A 174 3.50 -8.43 -8.39
CA LYS A 174 2.21 -8.42 -9.09
C LYS A 174 1.11 -7.75 -8.26
N ILE A 175 1.02 -8.07 -6.97
CA ILE A 175 0.05 -7.49 -6.05
C ILE A 175 0.28 -5.98 -5.90
N SER A 176 1.52 -5.55 -5.66
CA SER A 176 1.87 -4.13 -5.55
C SER A 176 1.52 -3.36 -6.81
N THR A 177 1.92 -3.88 -7.98
CA THR A 177 1.61 -3.26 -9.28
C THR A 177 0.10 -3.11 -9.50
N ALA A 178 -0.68 -4.12 -9.12
CA ALA A 178 -2.14 -4.05 -9.26
C ALA A 178 -2.77 -3.04 -8.31
N ILE A 179 -2.26 -2.92 -7.08
CA ILE A 179 -2.70 -1.91 -6.11
C ILE A 179 -2.40 -0.51 -6.62
N ASP A 180 -1.18 -0.27 -7.12
CA ASP A 180 -0.75 1.02 -7.65
C ASP A 180 -1.56 1.43 -8.89
N ALA A 181 -2.00 0.45 -9.68
CA ALA A 181 -2.91 0.65 -10.81
C ALA A 181 -4.39 0.81 -10.40
N GLY A 182 -4.74 0.77 -9.12
CA GLY A 182 -6.11 0.88 -8.62
C GLY A 182 -7.00 -0.32 -8.95
N ASN A 183 -6.42 -1.49 -9.23
CA ASN A 183 -7.15 -2.71 -9.62
C ASN A 183 -7.73 -3.42 -8.39
N SER A 184 -8.78 -2.87 -7.81
CA SER A 184 -9.43 -3.38 -6.60
C SER A 184 -10.10 -4.76 -6.79
N ALA A 185 -10.44 -5.15 -8.01
CA ALA A 185 -10.98 -6.49 -8.28
C ALA A 185 -9.90 -7.59 -8.24
N PHE A 186 -8.61 -7.22 -8.37
CA PHE A 186 -7.49 -8.15 -8.20
C PHE A 186 -6.93 -8.11 -6.78
N ALA A 187 -6.63 -6.92 -6.24
CA ALA A 187 -6.08 -6.75 -4.90
C ALA A 187 -6.55 -5.44 -4.24
N ILE A 188 -6.87 -5.49 -2.95
CA ILE A 188 -7.26 -4.33 -2.15
C ILE A 188 -6.20 -4.13 -1.08
N PRO A 189 -5.55 -2.95 -1.00
CA PRO A 189 -4.53 -2.70 0.01
C PRO A 189 -5.15 -2.66 1.41
N LEU A 190 -4.54 -3.36 2.35
CA LEU A 190 -4.83 -3.25 3.77
C LEU A 190 -3.75 -2.39 4.41
N GLN A 191 -4.10 -1.16 4.76
CA GLN A 191 -3.18 -0.23 5.40
C GLN A 191 -3.74 0.16 6.77
N THR A 192 -2.98 -0.13 7.81
CA THR A 192 -3.23 0.40 9.16
C THR A 192 -2.27 1.56 9.40
N LYS A 193 -2.80 2.78 9.50
CA LYS A 193 -2.02 3.98 9.87
C LYS A 193 -2.27 4.27 11.34
N LEU A 194 -1.23 4.14 12.17
CA LEU A 194 -1.27 4.51 13.56
C LEU A 194 -0.70 5.93 13.72
N TYR A 195 -1.52 6.86 14.16
CA TYR A 195 -1.13 8.21 14.51
C TYR A 195 -1.00 8.30 16.02
N ILE A 196 0.21 8.60 16.51
CA ILE A 196 0.43 8.86 17.93
C ILE A 196 0.13 10.33 18.19
N THR A 197 -0.96 10.61 18.90
CA THR A 197 -1.32 11.96 19.34
C THR A 197 -1.23 12.05 20.86
N LYS A 198 -0.90 13.24 21.37
CA LYS A 198 -0.98 13.56 22.80
C LYS A 198 -2.36 14.04 23.23
N ASP A 199 -3.22 14.34 22.27
CA ASP A 199 -4.57 14.81 22.53
C ASP A 199 -5.52 13.61 22.72
N LYS A 200 -6.02 13.47 23.95
CA LYS A 200 -6.93 12.38 24.32
C LYS A 200 -8.31 12.48 23.62
N ASN A 201 -8.70 13.65 23.15
CA ASN A 201 -10.00 13.87 22.52
C ASN A 201 -10.02 13.47 21.03
N THR A 202 -8.84 13.34 20.41
CA THR A 202 -8.68 12.97 19.00
C THR A 202 -8.11 11.57 18.81
N ALA A 203 -7.88 10.83 19.90
CA ALA A 203 -7.35 9.46 19.85
C ALA A 203 -8.47 8.44 19.82
N ASP A 204 -8.56 7.67 18.74
CA ASP A 204 -9.49 6.53 18.60
C ASP A 204 -9.09 5.35 19.49
N LEU A 205 -7.80 5.21 19.81
CA LEU A 205 -7.25 4.22 20.71
C LEU A 205 -6.29 4.89 21.70
N GLN A 206 -6.54 4.73 23.00
CA GLN A 206 -5.65 5.23 24.05
C GLN A 206 -4.67 4.14 24.48
N VAL A 207 -3.38 4.40 24.28
CA VAL A 207 -2.29 3.53 24.75
C VAL A 207 -1.53 4.24 25.87
N SER A 208 -1.50 3.65 27.06
CA SER A 208 -0.67 4.14 28.15
C SER A 208 0.69 3.43 28.14
N VAL A 209 1.77 4.21 28.23
CA VAL A 209 3.12 3.65 28.38
C VAL A 209 3.41 3.51 29.86
N THR A 210 3.42 2.28 30.36
CA THR A 210 3.81 1.97 31.74
C THR A 210 5.12 1.19 31.74
N LYS A 211 5.91 1.31 32.82
CA LYS A 211 7.18 0.59 32.96
C LYS A 211 7.01 -0.92 33.16
N ASP A 212 5.83 -1.36 33.59
CA ASP A 212 5.50 -2.71 33.97
C ASP A 212 4.46 -3.36 33.04
N ALA A 213 4.52 -3.06 31.74
CA ALA A 213 3.61 -3.66 30.77
C ALA A 213 4.08 -5.07 30.39
N ASP A 214 3.17 -6.05 30.39
CA ASP A 214 3.41 -7.44 29.98
C ASP A 214 3.81 -7.56 28.49
N VAL A 215 3.57 -6.52 27.69
CA VAL A 215 3.94 -6.42 26.29
C VAL A 215 4.75 -5.13 26.07
N GLN A 216 6.01 -5.27 25.71
CA GLN A 216 6.85 -4.13 25.35
C GLN A 216 6.66 -3.77 23.89
N ALA A 217 6.07 -2.61 23.62
CA ALA A 217 6.13 -1.99 22.28
C ALA A 217 7.52 -1.34 22.15
N GLY A 218 8.42 -1.99 21.43
CA GLY A 218 9.71 -1.40 21.07
C GLY A 218 9.51 -0.32 19.99
N ILE A 219 9.79 0.94 20.33
CA ILE A 219 9.92 1.99 19.29
C ILE A 219 11.27 1.73 18.62
N ILE A 220 11.25 1.03 17.48
CA ILE A 220 12.42 0.93 16.62
C ILE A 220 12.54 2.29 15.93
N ARG A 221 13.45 3.12 16.40
CA ARG A 221 13.88 4.29 15.66
C ARG A 221 14.74 3.78 14.51
N GLU A 222 14.16 3.69 13.33
CA GLU A 222 14.95 3.54 12.11
C GLU A 222 15.81 4.80 12.00
N VAL A 223 17.09 4.66 12.32
CA VAL A 223 18.08 5.72 12.10
C VAL A 223 18.33 5.78 10.59
N LYS A 224 17.46 6.50 9.88
CA LYS A 224 17.74 6.81 8.47
C LYS A 224 19.00 7.66 8.45
N ASP A 225 19.98 7.22 7.65
CA ASP A 225 21.21 7.99 7.46
C ASP A 225 20.84 9.40 6.99
N PRO A 226 21.20 10.45 7.77
CA PRO A 226 20.90 11.82 7.39
C PRO A 226 21.40 12.19 5.99
N HIS A 227 22.47 11.54 5.49
CA HIS A 227 22.98 11.74 4.15
C HIS A 227 22.02 11.30 3.04
N GLN A 228 21.17 10.29 3.30
CA GLN A 228 20.15 9.85 2.35
C GLN A 228 18.96 10.81 2.31
N LEU A 229 18.56 11.35 3.46
CA LEU A 229 17.43 12.28 3.56
C LEU A 229 17.81 13.70 3.15
N PHE A 230 19.05 14.12 3.46
CA PHE A 230 19.56 15.46 3.20
C PHE A 230 20.86 15.42 2.37
N PRO A 231 20.78 15.02 1.09
CA PRO A 231 21.97 14.75 0.26
C PRO A 231 22.68 16.02 -0.22
N HIS A 232 22.11 17.22 -0.01
CA HIS A 232 22.60 18.43 -0.62
C HIS A 232 23.28 19.37 0.36
N THR A 233 24.47 19.79 0.02
CA THR A 233 25.17 20.93 0.66
C THR A 233 24.68 22.26 0.08
N THR A 234 24.99 23.38 0.73
CA THR A 234 24.73 24.75 0.19
C THR A 234 25.20 24.90 -1.26
N SER A 235 26.40 24.42 -1.56
CA SER A 235 26.95 24.51 -2.92
C SER A 235 26.20 23.65 -3.92
N THR A 236 25.78 22.45 -3.52
CA THR A 236 25.00 21.53 -4.36
C THR A 236 23.62 22.09 -4.65
N VAL A 237 22.92 22.66 -3.65
CA VAL A 237 21.61 23.30 -3.85
C VAL A 237 21.72 24.42 -4.88
N VAL A 238 22.67 25.34 -4.72
CA VAL A 238 22.87 26.48 -5.66
C VAL A 238 23.16 25.98 -7.07
N LYS A 239 24.02 24.95 -7.21
CA LYS A 239 24.34 24.35 -8.52
C LYS A 239 23.10 23.73 -9.18
N LEU A 240 22.28 23.01 -8.42
CA LEU A 240 21.08 22.35 -8.94
C LEU A 240 19.99 23.35 -9.31
N VAL A 241 19.76 24.37 -8.49
CA VAL A 241 18.83 25.47 -8.80
C VAL A 241 19.24 26.15 -10.12
N ASN A 242 20.51 26.54 -10.25
CA ASN A 242 20.99 27.18 -11.48
C ASN A 242 20.91 26.26 -12.71
N LYS A 243 21.16 24.96 -12.54
CA LYS A 243 20.98 23.99 -13.64
C LYS A 243 19.56 23.98 -14.15
N ARG A 244 18.56 23.98 -13.27
CA ARG A 244 17.14 23.99 -13.64
C ARG A 244 16.71 25.33 -14.27
N LEU A 245 17.09 26.46 -13.64
CA LEU A 245 16.78 27.78 -14.17
C LEU A 245 17.39 28.02 -15.58
N LYS A 246 18.59 27.44 -15.83
CA LYS A 246 19.25 27.53 -17.13
C LYS A 246 18.46 26.80 -18.23
N ILE A 247 17.83 25.67 -17.91
CA ILE A 247 16.98 24.93 -18.85
C ILE A 247 15.79 25.81 -19.30
N ASP A 248 15.24 26.57 -18.34
CA ASP A 248 14.08 27.46 -18.59
C ASP A 248 14.50 28.87 -19.07
N GLY A 249 15.80 29.13 -19.27
CA GLY A 249 16.32 30.44 -19.70
C GLY A 249 16.14 31.56 -18.66
N ILE A 250 15.93 31.23 -17.37
CA ILE A 250 15.59 32.19 -16.34
C ILE A 250 16.87 32.68 -15.61
N LEU A 251 16.99 34.01 -15.50
CA LEU A 251 17.98 34.70 -14.67
C LEU A 251 17.26 35.55 -13.62
N ILE A 252 17.82 35.67 -12.43
CA ILE A 252 17.27 36.54 -11.38
C ILE A 252 17.82 37.97 -11.52
N THR A 253 16.96 38.92 -11.25
CA THR A 253 17.36 40.33 -11.25
C THR A 253 17.81 40.75 -9.86
N LYS A 254 19.00 41.42 -9.77
CA LYS A 254 19.50 42.00 -8.54
C LYS A 254 19.55 43.52 -8.67
N LYS A 255 18.95 44.21 -7.70
CA LYS A 255 18.93 45.69 -7.62
C LYS A 255 19.98 46.19 -6.65
N THR A 256 20.83 47.11 -7.10
CA THR A 256 21.82 47.82 -6.26
C THR A 256 21.69 49.30 -6.57
N GLY A 257 20.96 50.05 -5.72
CA GLY A 257 20.54 51.42 -6.03
C GLY A 257 19.64 51.46 -7.26
N THR A 258 20.00 52.28 -8.24
CA THR A 258 19.28 52.38 -9.53
C THR A 258 19.71 51.35 -10.58
N LEU A 259 20.77 50.57 -10.28
CA LEU A 259 21.30 49.57 -11.21
C LEU A 259 20.60 48.21 -11.04
N GLU A 260 20.07 47.68 -12.13
CA GLU A 260 19.53 46.34 -12.22
C GLU A 260 20.47 45.43 -13.01
N LYS A 261 20.80 44.26 -12.45
CA LYS A 261 21.66 43.28 -13.13
C LYS A 261 21.04 41.89 -13.10
N LYS A 262 20.90 41.27 -14.29
CA LYS A 262 20.52 39.86 -14.41
C LYS A 262 21.70 38.97 -14.10
N THR A 263 21.49 37.97 -13.22
CA THR A 263 22.57 37.11 -12.73
C THR A 263 22.00 35.72 -12.34
N GLN A 264 22.90 34.78 -12.11
CA GLN A 264 22.54 33.47 -11.59
C GLN A 264 22.27 33.54 -10.08
N PHE A 265 21.55 32.55 -9.58
CA PHE A 265 21.32 32.34 -8.15
C PHE A 265 22.64 32.03 -7.43
N THR A 266 22.90 32.68 -6.32
CA THR A 266 24.18 32.56 -5.59
C THR A 266 24.00 32.00 -4.19
N LYS A 267 25.13 31.67 -3.52
CA LYS A 267 25.10 31.24 -2.11
C LYS A 267 24.52 32.30 -1.17
N ASN A 268 24.75 33.59 -1.45
CA ASN A 268 24.18 34.68 -0.66
C ASN A 268 22.65 34.72 -0.82
N ASP A 269 22.13 34.50 -2.03
CA ASP A 269 20.70 34.46 -2.26
C ASP A 269 20.07 33.25 -1.54
N PHE A 270 20.79 32.14 -1.50
CA PHE A 270 20.34 30.97 -0.73
C PHE A 270 20.33 31.27 0.78
N GLN A 271 21.29 32.02 1.32
CA GLN A 271 21.24 32.43 2.72
C GLN A 271 20.02 33.31 3.03
N LEU A 272 19.62 34.20 2.12
CA LEU A 272 18.39 34.99 2.27
C LEU A 272 17.15 34.06 2.30
N VAL A 273 17.11 33.04 1.45
CA VAL A 273 16.03 32.03 1.48
C VAL A 273 16.01 31.30 2.82
N LEU A 274 17.17 30.84 3.30
CA LEU A 274 17.26 30.13 4.58
C LEU A 274 16.76 30.98 5.75
N GLN A 275 17.09 32.28 5.74
CA GLN A 275 16.68 33.21 6.78
C GLN A 275 15.20 33.56 6.67
N PHE A 276 14.73 33.93 5.49
CA PHE A 276 13.33 34.35 5.27
C PHE A 276 12.32 33.25 5.56
N TYR A 277 12.59 32.04 5.10
CA TYR A 277 11.69 30.89 5.29
C TYR A 277 11.98 30.08 6.55
N GLY A 278 12.98 30.44 7.35
CA GLY A 278 13.35 29.71 8.56
C GLY A 278 13.75 28.24 8.29
N VAL A 279 14.33 27.97 7.12
CA VAL A 279 14.62 26.61 6.65
C VAL A 279 15.49 25.82 7.63
N LYS A 280 16.42 26.47 8.31
CA LYS A 280 17.30 25.82 9.30
C LYS A 280 16.56 25.27 10.52
N ASN A 281 15.36 25.79 10.81
CA ASN A 281 14.52 25.35 11.91
C ASN A 281 13.51 24.27 11.47
N ASN A 282 13.43 23.98 10.17
CA ASN A 282 12.53 22.97 9.64
C ASN A 282 13.27 21.63 9.47
N LYS A 283 12.93 20.66 10.33
CA LYS A 283 13.54 19.31 10.35
C LYS A 283 13.26 18.47 9.09
N GLU A 284 12.28 18.83 8.27
CA GLU A 284 12.00 18.16 7.00
C GLU A 284 12.87 18.68 5.85
N LEU A 285 13.36 19.90 5.95
CA LEU A 285 14.11 20.57 4.90
C LEU A 285 15.61 20.65 5.15
N CYS A 286 16.03 20.57 6.43
CA CYS A 286 17.40 20.80 6.83
C CYS A 286 17.82 19.91 7.99
N TYR A 287 19.03 19.37 7.90
CA TYR A 287 19.68 18.63 8.97
C TYR A 287 20.97 19.35 9.41
N HIS A 288 21.15 19.49 10.72
CA HIS A 288 22.32 20.11 11.32
C HIS A 288 23.25 19.06 11.92
N TYR A 289 24.45 18.93 11.35
CA TYR A 289 25.52 18.12 11.93
C TYR A 289 26.22 18.91 13.02
N VAL A 290 26.02 18.53 14.27
CA VAL A 290 26.61 19.21 15.44
C VAL A 290 28.15 19.15 15.36
N LEU A 291 28.69 17.96 15.00
CA LEU A 291 30.12 17.82 14.73
C LEU A 291 30.47 18.55 13.42
N GLY A 292 31.24 19.64 13.54
CA GLY A 292 31.67 20.48 12.42
C GLY A 292 30.67 21.56 12.00
N ASN A 293 29.58 21.77 12.74
CA ASN A 293 28.60 22.84 12.54
C ASN A 293 28.14 22.97 11.05
N ARG A 294 27.79 21.85 10.43
CA ARG A 294 27.41 21.77 9.00
C ARG A 294 25.94 21.56 8.84
N TYR A 295 25.40 22.11 7.76
CA TYR A 295 24.01 21.95 7.35
C TYR A 295 23.92 21.20 6.02
N SER A 296 22.98 20.26 5.95
CA SER A 296 22.60 19.57 4.72
C SER A 296 21.10 19.72 4.48
N TYR A 297 20.70 19.66 3.22
CA TYR A 297 19.36 20.02 2.80
C TYR A 297 18.69 18.88 2.03
N ALA A 298 17.38 18.73 2.22
CA ALA A 298 16.56 17.77 1.49
C ALA A 298 16.45 18.14 0.01
N ALA A 299 16.27 17.14 -0.86
CA ALA A 299 16.19 17.35 -2.30
C ALA A 299 15.02 18.29 -2.69
N ILE A 300 13.90 18.22 -1.99
CA ILE A 300 12.70 19.04 -2.23
C ILE A 300 12.96 20.56 -2.10
N ILE A 301 14.04 20.99 -1.43
CA ILE A 301 14.35 22.42 -1.30
C ILE A 301 14.71 23.06 -2.64
N VAL A 302 15.31 22.28 -3.55
CA VAL A 302 15.67 22.74 -4.89
C VAL A 302 14.40 23.08 -5.69
N ASP A 303 13.40 22.19 -5.64
CA ASP A 303 12.11 22.40 -6.31
C ASP A 303 11.40 23.64 -5.80
N LYS A 304 11.29 23.75 -4.47
CA LYS A 304 10.67 24.93 -3.83
C LYS A 304 11.33 26.25 -4.22
N ILE A 305 12.67 26.29 -4.28
CA ILE A 305 13.39 27.53 -4.66
C ILE A 305 13.16 27.85 -6.14
N VAL A 306 13.22 26.86 -7.02
CA VAL A 306 12.98 27.07 -8.46
C VAL A 306 11.57 27.57 -8.69
N ASP A 307 10.56 27.01 -8.03
CA ASP A 307 9.16 27.46 -8.16
C ASP A 307 8.96 28.88 -7.65
N LEU A 308 9.63 29.27 -6.56
CA LEU A 308 9.57 30.63 -6.03
C LEU A 308 10.23 31.64 -6.99
N ILE A 309 11.37 31.29 -7.59
CA ILE A 309 12.06 32.13 -8.56
C ILE A 309 11.22 32.27 -9.83
N LYS A 310 10.62 31.21 -10.33
CA LYS A 310 9.76 31.23 -11.53
C LYS A 310 8.55 32.16 -11.40
N LYS A 311 8.00 32.30 -10.20
CA LYS A 311 6.85 33.18 -9.95
C LYS A 311 7.16 34.66 -10.12
N ASP A 312 8.35 35.10 -9.73
CA ASP A 312 8.77 36.52 -9.81
C ASP A 312 10.31 36.63 -9.85
N PRO A 313 10.95 36.32 -10.98
CA PRO A 313 12.40 36.30 -11.10
C PRO A 313 13.03 37.69 -10.95
N ASP A 314 12.29 38.76 -11.27
CA ASP A 314 12.80 40.12 -11.25
C ASP A 314 12.79 40.75 -9.85
N ASN A 315 11.88 40.34 -8.96
CA ASN A 315 11.83 40.90 -7.60
C ASN A 315 12.16 39.86 -6.52
N PHE A 316 12.42 38.62 -6.86
CA PHE A 316 12.64 37.52 -5.91
C PHE A 316 13.63 37.89 -4.80
N VAL A 317 14.82 38.38 -5.16
CA VAL A 317 15.86 38.72 -4.17
C VAL A 317 15.47 39.95 -3.34
N GLN A 318 14.81 40.93 -3.98
CA GLN A 318 14.38 42.13 -3.28
C GLN A 318 13.28 41.80 -2.26
N ASN A 319 12.29 41.01 -2.65
CA ASN A 319 11.21 40.56 -1.77
C ASN A 319 11.74 39.83 -0.53
N LEU A 320 12.77 38.99 -0.70
CA LEU A 320 13.42 38.31 0.44
C LEU A 320 14.09 39.32 1.40
N LYS A 321 14.85 40.31 0.85
CA LYS A 321 15.49 41.31 1.66
C LYS A 321 14.50 42.18 2.44
N ASP A 322 13.46 42.63 1.78
CA ASP A 322 12.43 43.49 2.36
C ASP A 322 11.60 42.72 3.42
N GLY A 323 11.32 41.47 3.17
CA GLY A 323 10.65 40.64 4.14
C GLY A 323 11.48 40.31 5.39
N ILE A 324 12.82 40.18 5.25
CA ILE A 324 13.72 39.98 6.38
C ILE A 324 13.82 41.25 7.24
N LYS A 325 13.82 42.45 6.62
CA LYS A 325 13.87 43.73 7.35
C LYS A 325 12.60 44.04 8.14
N LYS A 326 11.45 43.47 7.72
CA LYS A 326 10.16 43.69 8.39
C LYS A 326 9.88 42.72 9.55
N ARG A 327 10.74 41.71 9.74
CA ARG A 327 10.71 40.78 10.87
C ARG A 327 11.69 41.21 11.96
#